data_940960beee4e423bd642297972b7abe0
#
_entry.id   940960beee4e423bd642297972b7abe0
#
_cell.length_a   1.000
_cell.length_b   1.000
_cell.length_c   1.000
_cell.angle_alpha   90.00
_cell.angle_beta   90.00
_cell.angle_gamma   90.00
#
_symmetry.space_group_name_H-M   'P 1'
#
loop_
_entity.id
_entity.type
_entity.pdbx_description
1 polymer ?
#
loop_
_entity_poly.entity_id
_entity_poly.type
_entity_poly.pdbx_seq_one_letter_code
_entity_poly.pdbx_strand_id
1 'polypeptide(L)'
;MHYLLLGMMLLGSFAVSAGMDPQLLKQTIEQRLGVQVYLVDETPVSGLYLLGTAQGPLYTDARGDHVLLGTMLDLAHDMKNLTMLGQRQQRQLALAQIGERRMQLKAVPERHRLTLFTDLACRGCRTTLAELPALQARGVSVQLLPVLGPFAELAEAQARWCDPGLLRELDLSDRLPESGCNEILAHHIGLSQWLGIKALPSWVLPNGDLLRGYQSPEQLLKILDHIDAPANPSSSARG
;
A
#
# COMPACT_ATOMS: atom_id res chain seq x y z
N MET A 1 31.02 54.62 -47.95
CA MET A 1 31.38 54.20 -46.60
C MET A 1 30.18 53.47 -46.05
N HIS A 2 30.14 52.10 -46.15
CA HIS A 2 29.08 51.25 -45.65
C HIS A 2 29.68 50.42 -44.48
N TYR A 3 29.19 50.66 -43.29
CA TYR A 3 29.53 49.84 -42.14
C TYR A 3 28.53 48.68 -42.04
N LEU A 4 28.99 47.46 -42.31
CA LEU A 4 28.29 46.22 -41.98
C LEU A 4 28.44 45.92 -40.48
N LEU A 5 27.35 46.03 -39.72
CA LEU A 5 27.28 45.52 -38.35
C LEU A 5 26.95 44.02 -38.39
N LEU A 6 27.94 43.21 -38.07
CA LEU A 6 27.81 41.75 -37.90
C LEU A 6 27.21 41.47 -36.50
N GLY A 7 25.90 41.21 -36.45
CA GLY A 7 25.24 40.78 -35.20
C GLY A 7 25.60 39.33 -34.89
N MET A 8 26.41 39.11 -33.83
CA MET A 8 26.75 37.81 -33.32
C MET A 8 25.60 37.31 -32.43
N MET A 9 24.75 36.43 -32.94
CA MET A 9 23.71 35.75 -32.19
C MET A 9 24.35 34.69 -31.27
N LEU A 10 24.42 34.99 -29.98
CA LEU A 10 24.76 34.03 -28.94
C LEU A 10 23.58 33.05 -28.76
N LEU A 11 23.66 31.87 -29.37
CA LEU A 11 22.79 30.73 -29.08
C LEU A 11 23.14 30.23 -27.70
N GLY A 12 22.44 30.72 -26.69
CA GLY A 12 22.48 30.16 -25.36
C GLY A 12 21.88 28.74 -25.38
N SER A 13 22.73 27.72 -25.32
CA SER A 13 22.28 26.34 -25.10
C SER A 13 21.70 26.23 -23.70
N PHE A 14 20.36 26.31 -23.60
CA PHE A 14 19.66 25.88 -22.39
C PHE A 14 19.82 24.35 -22.32
N ALA A 15 20.71 23.89 -21.46
CA ALA A 15 20.73 22.50 -21.03
C ALA A 15 19.42 22.24 -20.27
N VAL A 16 18.44 21.70 -20.96
CA VAL A 16 17.27 21.07 -20.31
C VAL A 16 17.84 19.91 -19.52
N SER A 17 17.89 20.06 -18.20
CA SER A 17 18.12 18.93 -17.32
C SER A 17 16.97 17.96 -17.56
N ALA A 18 17.19 16.96 -18.40
CA ALA A 18 16.25 15.89 -18.59
C ALA A 18 16.12 15.18 -17.24
N GLY A 19 15.04 15.44 -16.52
CA GLY A 19 14.70 14.70 -15.31
C GLY A 19 14.66 13.20 -15.65
N MET A 20 14.94 12.36 -14.65
CA MET A 20 14.81 10.92 -14.80
C MET A 20 13.39 10.56 -15.24
N ASP A 21 13.25 9.70 -16.26
CA ASP A 21 11.96 9.13 -16.66
C ASP A 21 11.60 7.96 -15.73
N PRO A 22 10.53 8.09 -14.89
CA PRO A 22 10.13 7.05 -13.96
C PRO A 22 9.77 5.74 -14.65
N GLN A 23 9.22 5.78 -15.87
CA GLN A 23 8.86 4.57 -16.61
C GLN A 23 10.09 3.83 -17.12
N LEU A 24 11.09 4.56 -17.59
CA LEU A 24 12.36 3.97 -18.04
C LEU A 24 13.11 3.35 -16.86
N LEU A 25 13.17 4.05 -15.71
CA LEU A 25 13.80 3.51 -14.51
C LEU A 25 13.10 2.24 -14.03
N LYS A 26 11.76 2.25 -13.99
CA LYS A 26 10.95 1.09 -13.66
C LYS A 26 11.33 -0.11 -14.55
N GLN A 27 11.26 0.05 -15.87
CA GLN A 27 11.57 -1.01 -16.83
C GLN A 27 13.01 -1.53 -16.66
N THR A 28 13.95 -0.62 -16.44
CA THR A 28 15.37 -0.98 -16.24
C THR A 28 15.54 -1.89 -15.03
N ILE A 29 14.93 -1.55 -13.91
CA ILE A 29 15.03 -2.33 -12.67
C ILE A 29 14.28 -3.66 -12.80
N GLU A 30 13.08 -3.66 -13.41
CA GLU A 30 12.33 -4.90 -13.68
C GLU A 30 13.14 -5.90 -14.53
N GLN A 31 13.81 -5.41 -15.57
CA GLN A 31 14.66 -6.24 -16.43
C GLN A 31 15.92 -6.75 -15.72
N ARG A 32 16.58 -5.91 -14.93
CA ARG A 32 17.86 -6.25 -14.29
C ARG A 32 17.70 -7.16 -13.07
N LEU A 33 16.63 -6.97 -12.30
CA LEU A 33 16.43 -7.70 -11.04
C LEU A 33 15.37 -8.81 -11.13
N GLY A 34 14.57 -8.87 -12.20
CA GLY A 34 13.45 -9.81 -12.31
C GLY A 34 12.35 -9.56 -11.26
N VAL A 35 12.23 -8.34 -10.77
CA VAL A 35 11.23 -7.92 -9.77
C VAL A 35 10.21 -7.02 -10.42
N GLN A 36 8.97 -7.06 -9.97
CA GLN A 36 7.95 -6.11 -10.41
C GLN A 36 8.04 -4.83 -9.59
N VAL A 37 8.10 -3.67 -10.27
CA VAL A 37 8.12 -2.34 -9.65
C VAL A 37 6.75 -1.70 -9.79
N TYR A 38 6.19 -1.25 -8.68
CA TYR A 38 4.84 -0.67 -8.62
C TYR A 38 4.84 0.83 -8.35
N LEU A 39 5.89 1.33 -7.72
CA LEU A 39 6.06 2.73 -7.35
C LEU A 39 7.48 3.17 -7.67
N VAL A 40 7.62 4.37 -8.22
CA VAL A 40 8.88 5.10 -8.35
C VAL A 40 8.65 6.49 -7.79
N ASP A 41 9.33 6.80 -6.69
CA ASP A 41 9.25 8.10 -6.01
C ASP A 41 10.63 8.75 -5.91
N GLU A 42 10.66 10.06 -5.99
CA GLU A 42 11.85 10.84 -5.66
C GLU A 42 12.09 10.82 -4.14
N THR A 43 13.35 10.86 -3.75
CA THR A 43 13.72 11.05 -2.34
C THR A 43 14.31 12.45 -2.13
N PRO A 44 14.40 12.93 -0.88
CA PRO A 44 15.11 14.18 -0.60
C PRO A 44 16.60 14.17 -0.94
N VAL A 45 17.17 12.98 -1.17
CA VAL A 45 18.55 12.82 -1.62
C VAL A 45 18.59 12.89 -3.14
N SER A 46 19.16 13.96 -3.67
CA SER A 46 19.23 14.19 -5.12
C SER A 46 19.83 12.98 -5.86
N GLY A 47 19.14 12.53 -6.90
CA GLY A 47 19.55 11.39 -7.73
C GLY A 47 19.30 10.02 -7.12
N LEU A 48 18.66 9.94 -5.95
CA LEU A 48 18.26 8.68 -5.32
C LEU A 48 16.73 8.55 -5.35
N TYR A 49 16.23 7.41 -5.81
CA TYR A 49 14.81 7.11 -6.00
C TYR A 49 14.40 5.94 -5.13
N LEU A 50 13.20 6.03 -4.53
CA LEU A 50 12.56 4.94 -3.81
C LEU A 50 11.69 4.15 -4.79
N LEU A 51 11.89 2.84 -4.83
CA LEU A 51 11.06 1.92 -5.60
C LEU A 51 10.27 1.01 -4.66
N GLY A 52 8.95 0.92 -4.89
CA GLY A 52 8.09 -0.06 -4.25
C GLY A 52 8.03 -1.34 -5.06
N THR A 53 8.41 -2.48 -4.45
CA THR A 53 8.34 -3.81 -5.07
C THR A 53 7.61 -4.82 -4.19
N ALA A 54 7.22 -5.98 -4.74
CA ALA A 54 6.64 -7.07 -3.95
C ALA A 54 7.60 -7.63 -2.88
N GLN A 55 8.90 -7.54 -3.11
CA GLN A 55 9.93 -7.96 -2.16
C GLN A 55 10.17 -6.94 -1.04
N GLY A 56 9.71 -5.72 -1.24
CA GLY A 56 9.86 -4.59 -0.33
C GLY A 56 10.43 -3.36 -1.03
N PRO A 57 10.63 -2.27 -0.29
CA PRO A 57 11.22 -1.05 -0.82
C PRO A 57 12.70 -1.24 -1.12
N LEU A 58 13.16 -0.63 -2.19
CA LEU A 58 14.58 -0.50 -2.53
C LEU A 58 14.86 0.91 -3.04
N TYR A 59 16.11 1.33 -2.98
CA TYR A 59 16.57 2.60 -3.53
C TYR A 59 17.50 2.36 -4.70
N THR A 60 17.49 3.29 -5.67
CA THR A 60 18.39 3.21 -6.82
C THR A 60 18.76 4.61 -7.31
N ASP A 61 19.87 4.72 -8.03
CA ASP A 61 20.22 5.94 -8.77
C ASP A 61 19.33 6.10 -10.02
N ALA A 62 19.39 7.27 -10.65
CA ALA A 62 18.58 7.62 -11.81
C ALA A 62 18.75 6.69 -13.03
N ARG A 63 19.86 5.92 -13.08
CA ARG A 63 20.14 4.98 -14.19
C ARG A 63 19.82 3.54 -13.82
N GLY A 64 19.49 3.27 -12.56
CA GLY A 64 19.29 1.91 -12.07
C GLY A 64 20.56 1.07 -12.01
N ASP A 65 21.75 1.71 -11.93
CA ASP A 65 23.03 1.02 -11.94
C ASP A 65 23.37 0.44 -10.56
N HIS A 66 22.89 1.08 -9.48
CA HIS A 66 23.14 0.67 -8.11
C HIS A 66 21.84 0.52 -7.34
N VAL A 67 21.76 -0.50 -6.52
CA VAL A 67 20.60 -0.75 -5.64
C VAL A 67 21.04 -0.77 -4.19
N LEU A 68 20.29 -0.06 -3.35
CA LEU A 68 20.48 -0.04 -1.90
C LEU A 68 19.21 -0.56 -1.22
N LEU A 69 19.36 -1.51 -0.32
CA LEU A 69 18.30 -2.05 0.52
C LEU A 69 18.44 -1.48 1.92
N GLY A 70 17.38 -0.90 2.45
CA GLY A 70 17.44 -0.33 3.79
C GLY A 70 16.30 0.62 4.11
N THR A 71 16.49 1.35 5.21
CA THR A 71 15.55 2.36 5.70
C THR A 71 16.20 3.73 5.62
N MET A 72 15.51 4.69 5.00
CA MET A 72 15.91 6.09 4.99
C MET A 72 15.23 6.83 6.14
N LEU A 73 16.03 7.46 6.98
CA LEU A 73 15.58 8.31 8.07
C LEU A 73 15.96 9.77 7.77
N ASP A 74 15.02 10.66 7.93
CA ASP A 74 15.25 12.11 7.84
C ASP A 74 15.65 12.64 9.22
N LEU A 75 16.96 12.86 9.40
CA LEU A 75 17.51 13.31 10.67
C LEU A 75 17.18 14.79 10.98
N ALA A 76 16.88 15.58 9.94
CA ALA A 76 16.51 16.98 10.09
C ALA A 76 15.06 17.16 10.60
N HIS A 77 14.22 16.11 10.46
CA HIS A 77 12.81 16.15 10.85
C HIS A 77 12.47 14.96 11.77
N ASP A 78 12.99 14.97 12.99
CA ASP A 78 12.68 14.01 14.07
C ASP A 78 12.86 12.54 13.68
N MET A 79 13.92 12.20 12.95
CA MET A 79 14.20 10.83 12.51
C MET A 79 13.05 10.19 11.71
N LYS A 80 12.30 11.01 10.97
CA LYS A 80 11.15 10.58 10.18
C LYS A 80 11.53 9.46 9.21
N ASN A 81 10.82 8.35 9.29
CA ASN A 81 11.07 7.20 8.42
C ASN A 81 10.43 7.40 7.05
N LEU A 82 11.23 7.84 6.08
CA LEU A 82 10.77 8.12 4.71
C LEU A 82 10.40 6.86 3.95
N THR A 83 11.09 5.74 4.19
CA THR A 83 10.77 4.44 3.60
C THR A 83 9.37 3.99 4.01
N MET A 84 9.03 4.12 5.30
CA MET A 84 7.71 3.76 5.81
C MET A 84 6.62 4.66 5.22
N LEU A 85 6.90 5.94 5.05
CA LEU A 85 5.95 6.88 4.42
C LEU A 85 5.65 6.49 2.97
N GLY A 86 6.66 6.19 2.17
CA GLY A 86 6.46 5.71 0.80
C GLY A 86 5.64 4.41 0.76
N GLN A 87 5.89 3.47 1.68
CA GLN A 87 5.09 2.25 1.79
C GLN A 87 3.63 2.51 2.21
N ARG A 88 3.39 3.49 3.10
CA ARG A 88 2.02 3.91 3.47
C ARG A 88 1.28 4.44 2.26
N GLN A 89 1.90 5.37 1.54
CA GLN A 89 1.34 5.96 0.33
C GLN A 89 1.05 4.90 -0.74
N GLN A 90 1.98 3.99 -0.99
CA GLN A 90 1.81 2.87 -1.90
C GLN A 90 0.56 2.05 -1.55
N ARG A 91 0.37 1.69 -0.27
CA ARG A 91 -0.81 0.94 0.18
C ARG A 91 -2.11 1.72 -0.03
N GLN A 92 -2.12 3.01 0.32
CA GLN A 92 -3.30 3.86 0.11
C GLN A 92 -3.69 3.97 -1.36
N LEU A 93 -2.73 4.25 -2.25
CA LEU A 93 -2.96 4.35 -3.70
C LEU A 93 -3.48 3.02 -4.28
N ALA A 94 -2.87 1.91 -3.90
CA ALA A 94 -3.27 0.59 -4.37
C ALA A 94 -4.69 0.22 -3.91
N LEU A 95 -5.02 0.46 -2.65
CA LEU A 95 -6.35 0.18 -2.11
C LEU A 95 -7.43 1.09 -2.70
N ALA A 96 -7.10 2.33 -3.05
CA ALA A 96 -8.04 3.23 -3.73
C ALA A 96 -8.45 2.72 -5.13
N GLN A 97 -7.59 1.94 -5.80
CA GLN A 97 -7.86 1.39 -7.14
C GLN A 97 -8.76 0.14 -7.15
N ILE A 98 -8.99 -0.49 -6.00
CA ILE A 98 -9.80 -1.72 -5.93
C ILE A 98 -11.26 -1.43 -6.30
N GLY A 99 -11.77 -0.26 -5.98
CA GLY A 99 -13.14 0.14 -6.24
C GLY A 99 -14.13 -0.76 -5.51
N GLU A 100 -15.15 -1.25 -6.23
CA GLU A 100 -16.23 -2.11 -5.67
C GLU A 100 -15.85 -3.61 -5.64
N ARG A 101 -14.66 -3.98 -6.13
CA ARG A 101 -14.17 -5.36 -6.14
C ARG A 101 -13.67 -5.81 -4.77
N ARG A 102 -14.52 -5.66 -3.75
CA ARG A 102 -14.20 -5.98 -2.35
C ARG A 102 -15.46 -6.39 -1.60
N MET A 103 -15.29 -7.22 -0.60
CA MET A 103 -16.34 -7.49 0.37
C MET A 103 -16.30 -6.42 1.45
N GLN A 104 -17.44 -6.02 1.98
CA GLN A 104 -17.52 -4.98 3.00
C GLN A 104 -18.47 -5.36 4.12
N LEU A 105 -18.03 -5.08 5.34
CA LEU A 105 -18.87 -4.96 6.51
C LEU A 105 -18.98 -3.46 6.84
N LYS A 106 -20.13 -2.85 6.58
CA LYS A 106 -20.33 -1.41 6.77
C LYS A 106 -20.87 -1.09 8.15
N ALA A 107 -20.25 -0.16 8.84
CA ALA A 107 -20.79 0.42 10.06
C ALA A 107 -21.66 1.65 9.77
N VAL A 108 -22.70 1.86 10.56
CA VAL A 108 -23.57 3.05 10.47
C VAL A 108 -23.82 3.58 11.88
N PRO A 109 -23.32 4.78 12.21
CA PRO A 109 -22.46 5.65 11.39
C PRO A 109 -21.04 5.09 11.23
N GLU A 110 -20.41 5.35 10.07
CA GLU A 110 -19.00 5.01 9.86
C GLU A 110 -18.11 6.09 10.50
N ARG A 111 -17.19 5.68 11.38
CA ARG A 111 -16.14 6.51 11.97
C ARG A 111 -14.78 6.24 11.37
N HIS A 112 -14.49 4.96 11.15
CA HIS A 112 -13.22 4.48 10.59
C HIS A 112 -13.46 3.42 9.53
N ARG A 113 -12.49 3.25 8.64
CA ARG A 113 -12.48 2.19 7.63
C ARG A 113 -11.13 1.49 7.62
N LEU A 114 -11.15 0.17 7.78
CA LEU A 114 -9.96 -0.68 7.73
C LEU A 114 -10.02 -1.61 6.53
N THR A 115 -8.86 -2.04 6.06
CA THR A 115 -8.75 -3.12 5.08
C THR A 115 -8.13 -4.33 5.74
N LEU A 116 -8.80 -5.48 5.65
CA LEU A 116 -8.37 -6.75 6.20
C LEU A 116 -7.98 -7.71 5.07
N PHE A 117 -6.72 -8.12 5.04
CA PHE A 117 -6.24 -9.26 4.24
C PHE A 117 -6.37 -10.52 5.08
N THR A 118 -7.12 -11.51 4.58
CA THR A 118 -7.53 -12.67 5.37
C THR A 118 -7.64 -13.95 4.53
N ASP A 119 -7.59 -15.10 5.20
CA ASP A 119 -7.76 -16.42 4.61
C ASP A 119 -8.55 -17.32 5.58
N LEU A 120 -9.49 -18.09 5.05
CA LEU A 120 -10.33 -19.00 5.86
C LEU A 120 -9.56 -20.20 6.44
N ALA A 121 -8.45 -20.60 5.84
CA ALA A 121 -7.59 -21.67 6.36
C ALA A 121 -6.80 -21.24 7.60
N CYS A 122 -6.57 -19.94 7.77
CA CYS A 122 -5.76 -19.38 8.86
C CYS A 122 -6.58 -19.28 10.16
N ARG A 123 -6.05 -19.85 11.27
CA ARG A 123 -6.73 -19.81 12.57
C ARG A 123 -6.95 -18.39 13.10
N GLY A 124 -5.91 -17.55 13.08
CA GLY A 124 -6.02 -16.15 13.52
C GLY A 124 -7.00 -15.33 12.67
N CYS A 125 -7.11 -15.66 11.37
CA CYS A 125 -8.07 -15.03 10.48
C CYS A 125 -9.52 -15.36 10.86
N ARG A 126 -9.79 -16.63 11.19
CA ARG A 126 -11.14 -17.02 11.65
C ARG A 126 -11.54 -16.33 12.94
N THR A 127 -10.61 -16.21 13.91
CA THR A 127 -10.85 -15.42 15.12
C THR A 127 -11.18 -13.97 14.79
N THR A 128 -10.38 -13.35 13.90
CA THR A 128 -10.62 -11.98 13.42
C THR A 128 -11.99 -11.82 12.77
N LEU A 129 -12.38 -12.74 11.88
CA LEU A 129 -13.66 -12.70 11.19
C LEU A 129 -14.84 -12.80 12.16
N ALA A 130 -14.74 -13.64 13.20
CA ALA A 130 -15.75 -13.78 14.23
C ALA A 130 -15.94 -12.51 15.10
N GLU A 131 -14.93 -11.66 15.18
CA GLU A 131 -14.93 -10.42 15.96
C GLU A 131 -15.28 -9.17 15.15
N LEU A 132 -15.46 -9.27 13.83
CA LEU A 132 -15.83 -8.13 12.99
C LEU A 132 -17.11 -7.41 13.44
N PRO A 133 -18.20 -8.10 13.91
CA PRO A 133 -19.38 -7.41 14.42
C PRO A 133 -19.09 -6.47 15.60
N ALA A 134 -18.10 -6.79 16.43
CA ALA A 134 -17.70 -5.91 17.54
C ALA A 134 -17.04 -4.62 17.06
N LEU A 135 -16.30 -4.67 15.95
CA LEU A 135 -15.75 -3.47 15.29
C LEU A 135 -16.86 -2.64 14.63
N GLN A 136 -17.77 -3.31 13.91
CA GLN A 136 -18.90 -2.66 13.26
C GLN A 136 -19.78 -1.89 14.27
N ALA A 137 -20.09 -2.49 15.41
CA ALA A 137 -20.85 -1.85 16.48
C ALA A 137 -20.16 -0.60 17.07
N ARG A 138 -18.86 -0.45 16.87
CA ARG A 138 -18.06 0.71 17.28
C ARG A 138 -17.83 1.72 16.16
N GLY A 139 -18.50 1.60 15.02
CA GLY A 139 -18.40 2.50 13.89
C GLY A 139 -17.23 2.21 12.96
N VAL A 140 -16.65 1.02 13.00
CA VAL A 140 -15.55 0.62 12.12
C VAL A 140 -16.08 -0.23 10.96
N SER A 141 -16.01 0.30 9.74
CA SER A 141 -16.25 -0.48 8.52
C SER A 141 -15.00 -1.27 8.16
N VAL A 142 -15.19 -2.50 7.70
CA VAL A 142 -14.09 -3.37 7.28
C VAL A 142 -14.26 -3.78 5.83
N GLN A 143 -13.24 -3.52 5.02
CA GLN A 143 -13.10 -4.04 3.67
C GLN A 143 -12.30 -5.34 3.74
N LEU A 144 -12.89 -6.45 3.32
CA LEU A 144 -12.25 -7.74 3.33
C LEU A 144 -11.67 -8.05 1.95
N LEU A 145 -10.39 -8.36 1.94
CA LEU A 145 -9.66 -8.85 0.78
C LEU A 145 -9.18 -10.27 1.05
N PRO A 146 -9.90 -11.28 0.54
CA PRO A 146 -9.46 -12.65 0.59
C PRO A 146 -8.13 -12.83 -0.13
N VAL A 147 -7.22 -13.57 0.48
CA VAL A 147 -5.90 -13.91 -0.10
C VAL A 147 -5.51 -15.33 0.26
N LEU A 148 -4.44 -15.82 -0.32
CA LEU A 148 -3.90 -17.14 0.03
C LEU A 148 -2.93 -17.05 1.19
N GLY A 149 -3.17 -17.84 2.21
CA GLY A 149 -2.17 -18.15 3.24
C GLY A 149 -1.09 -19.10 2.69
N PRO A 150 0.02 -19.28 3.44
CA PRO A 150 1.17 -20.06 2.98
C PRO A 150 0.89 -21.57 2.75
N PHE A 151 -0.24 -22.07 3.28
CA PHE A 151 -0.64 -23.49 3.18
C PHE A 151 -1.99 -23.65 2.48
N ALA A 152 -2.53 -22.60 1.86
CA ALA A 152 -3.82 -22.64 1.19
C ALA A 152 -3.64 -22.96 -0.30
N GLU A 153 -4.48 -23.88 -0.79
CA GLU A 153 -4.58 -24.20 -2.21
C GLU A 153 -5.53 -23.23 -2.91
N LEU A 154 -5.15 -22.74 -4.08
CA LEU A 154 -5.94 -21.74 -4.83
C LEU A 154 -7.37 -22.24 -5.13
N ALA A 155 -7.51 -23.48 -5.58
CA ALA A 155 -8.81 -24.03 -5.91
C ALA A 155 -9.73 -24.14 -4.67
N GLU A 156 -9.18 -24.52 -3.52
CA GLU A 156 -9.93 -24.57 -2.27
C GLU A 156 -10.35 -23.16 -1.82
N ALA A 157 -9.44 -22.19 -1.89
CA ALA A 157 -9.74 -20.81 -1.56
C ALA A 157 -10.83 -20.23 -2.47
N GLN A 158 -10.78 -20.50 -3.77
CA GLN A 158 -11.79 -20.11 -4.74
C GLN A 158 -13.17 -20.71 -4.41
N ALA A 159 -13.22 -22.03 -4.16
CA ALA A 159 -14.45 -22.73 -3.82
C ALA A 159 -15.09 -22.16 -2.55
N ARG A 160 -14.30 -21.78 -1.56
CA ARG A 160 -14.81 -21.27 -0.28
C ARG A 160 -15.18 -19.79 -0.32
N TRP A 161 -14.31 -18.93 -0.88
CA TRP A 161 -14.56 -17.48 -0.92
C TRP A 161 -15.62 -17.08 -1.95
N CYS A 162 -15.90 -17.93 -2.94
CA CYS A 162 -16.93 -17.71 -3.93
C CYS A 162 -18.24 -18.49 -3.62
N ASP A 163 -18.31 -19.16 -2.46
CA ASP A 163 -19.54 -19.82 -2.01
C ASP A 163 -20.54 -18.80 -1.43
N PRO A 164 -21.73 -18.64 -2.04
CA PRO A 164 -22.75 -17.75 -1.55
C PRO A 164 -23.24 -18.09 -0.12
N GLY A 165 -23.14 -19.36 0.29
CA GLY A 165 -23.50 -19.82 1.64
C GLY A 165 -22.61 -19.21 2.70
N LEU A 166 -21.30 -19.36 2.53
CA LEU A 166 -20.29 -18.81 3.42
C LEU A 166 -20.40 -17.27 3.55
N LEU A 167 -20.59 -16.59 2.44
CA LEU A 167 -20.70 -15.13 2.42
C LEU A 167 -21.94 -14.62 3.16
N ARG A 168 -23.01 -15.41 3.25
CA ARG A 168 -24.17 -15.09 4.09
C ARG A 168 -23.86 -15.23 5.58
N GLU A 169 -23.09 -16.23 5.97
CA GLU A 169 -22.70 -16.44 7.37
C GLU A 169 -21.86 -15.28 7.93
N LEU A 170 -21.07 -14.61 7.06
CA LEU A 170 -20.25 -13.46 7.46
C LEU A 170 -21.03 -12.14 7.57
N ASP A 171 -22.33 -12.15 7.27
CA ASP A 171 -23.24 -10.96 7.33
C ASP A 171 -22.67 -9.70 6.65
N LEU A 172 -22.05 -9.88 5.48
CA LEU A 172 -21.40 -8.80 4.76
C LEU A 172 -22.42 -7.89 4.08
N SER A 173 -22.20 -6.57 4.17
CA SER A 173 -23.03 -5.55 3.50
C SER A 173 -22.89 -5.62 1.98
N ASP A 174 -21.68 -5.83 1.50
CA ASP A 174 -21.37 -6.02 0.08
C ASP A 174 -20.56 -7.31 -0.10
N ARG A 175 -20.88 -8.06 -1.13
CA ARG A 175 -20.26 -9.35 -1.47
C ARG A 175 -19.57 -9.27 -2.82
N LEU A 176 -18.67 -10.22 -3.07
CA LEU A 176 -18.14 -10.39 -4.42
C LEU A 176 -19.27 -10.87 -5.36
N PRO A 177 -19.31 -10.39 -6.61
CA PRO A 177 -20.27 -10.90 -7.57
C PRO A 177 -19.99 -12.38 -7.86
N GLU A 178 -21.04 -13.17 -8.06
CA GLU A 178 -20.91 -14.59 -8.40
C GLU A 178 -20.14 -14.78 -9.71
N SER A 179 -20.44 -13.94 -10.73
CA SER A 179 -19.66 -13.89 -11.96
C SER A 179 -18.39 -13.10 -11.74
N GLY A 180 -17.24 -13.71 -12.05
CA GLY A 180 -15.92 -13.06 -11.93
C GLY A 180 -15.33 -13.10 -10.52
N CYS A 181 -15.90 -13.87 -9.59
CA CYS A 181 -15.34 -14.01 -8.23
C CYS A 181 -13.90 -14.53 -8.24
N ASN A 182 -13.61 -15.52 -9.07
CA ASN A 182 -12.26 -16.10 -9.18
C ASN A 182 -11.23 -15.08 -9.67
N GLU A 183 -11.58 -14.25 -10.63
CA GLU A 183 -10.71 -13.18 -11.15
C GLU A 183 -10.47 -12.10 -10.09
N ILE A 184 -11.50 -11.75 -9.32
CA ILE A 184 -11.36 -10.80 -8.22
C ILE A 184 -10.47 -11.36 -7.12
N LEU A 185 -10.63 -12.64 -6.76
CA LEU A 185 -9.76 -13.30 -5.79
C LEU A 185 -8.30 -13.33 -6.29
N ALA A 186 -8.07 -13.68 -7.55
CA ALA A 186 -6.74 -13.65 -8.15
C ALA A 186 -6.12 -12.23 -8.11
N HIS A 187 -6.94 -11.21 -8.36
CA HIS A 187 -6.51 -9.81 -8.23
C HIS A 187 -6.13 -9.45 -6.77
N HIS A 188 -6.91 -9.88 -5.77
CA HIS A 188 -6.59 -9.65 -4.35
C HIS A 188 -5.29 -10.34 -3.94
N ILE A 189 -5.05 -11.57 -4.43
CA ILE A 189 -3.81 -12.31 -4.21
C ILE A 189 -2.61 -11.52 -4.78
N GLY A 190 -2.69 -11.09 -6.05
CA GLY A 190 -1.67 -10.27 -6.68
C GLY A 190 -1.43 -8.96 -5.93
N LEU A 191 -2.50 -8.28 -5.50
CA LEU A 191 -2.41 -7.07 -4.71
C LEU A 191 -1.72 -7.31 -3.36
N SER A 192 -2.04 -8.41 -2.67
CA SER A 192 -1.40 -8.75 -1.39
C SER A 192 0.11 -8.94 -1.54
N GLN A 193 0.54 -9.59 -2.62
CA GLN A 193 1.96 -9.74 -2.96
C GLN A 193 2.60 -8.38 -3.21
N TRP A 194 1.97 -7.54 -4.03
CA TRP A 194 2.41 -6.19 -4.30
C TRP A 194 2.57 -5.35 -3.01
N LEU A 195 1.61 -5.41 -2.10
CA LEU A 195 1.64 -4.65 -0.84
C LEU A 195 2.56 -5.28 0.23
N GLY A 196 3.23 -6.37 -0.08
CA GLY A 196 4.14 -7.05 0.83
C GLY A 196 3.42 -7.66 2.05
N ILE A 197 2.20 -8.17 1.84
CA ILE A 197 1.43 -8.87 2.87
C ILE A 197 2.03 -10.28 3.03
N LYS A 198 2.85 -10.47 4.05
CA LYS A 198 3.60 -11.72 4.30
C LYS A 198 3.05 -12.54 5.47
N ALA A 199 2.08 -12.02 6.19
CA ALA A 199 1.45 -12.68 7.34
C ALA A 199 -0.05 -12.41 7.33
N LEU A 200 -0.85 -13.34 7.86
CA LEU A 200 -2.30 -13.21 7.97
C LEU A 200 -2.77 -13.47 9.40
N PRO A 201 -3.83 -12.83 9.85
CA PRO A 201 -4.47 -11.68 9.20
C PRO A 201 -3.53 -10.48 9.13
N SER A 202 -3.77 -9.56 8.17
CA SER A 202 -3.08 -8.26 8.12
C SER A 202 -4.07 -7.14 7.90
N TRP A 203 -3.85 -6.03 8.58
CA TRP A 203 -4.71 -4.86 8.52
C TRP A 203 -3.97 -3.69 7.90
N VAL A 204 -4.61 -3.00 6.96
CA VAL A 204 -4.16 -1.70 6.50
C VAL A 204 -5.07 -0.63 7.10
N LEU A 205 -4.47 0.29 7.84
CA LEU A 205 -5.12 1.38 8.54
C LEU A 205 -5.40 2.57 7.59
N PRO A 206 -6.25 3.54 7.97
CA PRO A 206 -6.57 4.70 7.14
C PRO A 206 -5.34 5.50 6.69
N ASN A 207 -4.32 5.59 7.53
CA ASN A 207 -3.05 6.26 7.24
C ASN A 207 -2.06 5.41 6.40
N GLY A 208 -2.48 4.21 5.96
CA GLY A 208 -1.65 3.28 5.19
C GLY A 208 -0.69 2.41 6.02
N ASP A 209 -0.74 2.47 7.36
CA ASP A 209 0.04 1.58 8.21
C ASP A 209 -0.41 0.13 8.06
N LEU A 210 0.54 -0.79 8.16
CA LEU A 210 0.32 -2.23 8.08
C LEU A 210 0.54 -2.86 9.45
N LEU A 211 -0.53 -3.41 10.03
CA LEU A 211 -0.46 -4.27 11.21
C LEU A 211 -0.51 -5.73 10.77
N ARG A 212 0.42 -6.53 11.29
CA ARG A 212 0.53 -7.96 10.97
C ARG A 212 0.07 -8.80 12.14
N GLY A 213 -0.64 -9.88 11.84
CA GLY A 213 -1.17 -10.80 12.83
C GLY A 213 -2.51 -10.34 13.42
N TYR A 214 -3.05 -11.19 14.29
CA TYR A 214 -4.28 -10.92 15.00
C TYR A 214 -4.16 -9.67 15.89
N GLN A 215 -5.17 -8.83 15.84
CA GLN A 215 -5.38 -7.68 16.72
C GLN A 215 -6.79 -7.76 17.28
N SER A 216 -6.96 -7.63 18.59
CA SER A 216 -8.30 -7.57 19.16
C SER A 216 -9.03 -6.28 18.77
N PRO A 217 -10.37 -6.27 18.79
CA PRO A 217 -11.13 -5.05 18.53
C PRO A 217 -10.71 -3.86 19.40
N GLU A 218 -10.41 -4.09 20.66
CA GLU A 218 -9.96 -3.04 21.60
C GLU A 218 -8.58 -2.49 21.22
N GLN A 219 -7.66 -3.35 20.75
CA GLN A 219 -6.35 -2.91 20.27
C GLN A 219 -6.47 -2.06 19.03
N LEU A 220 -7.29 -2.49 18.05
CA LEU A 220 -7.54 -1.73 16.82
C LEU A 220 -8.16 -0.37 17.12
N LEU A 221 -9.17 -0.30 18.00
CA LEU A 221 -9.81 0.95 18.38
C LEU A 221 -8.83 1.92 19.04
N LYS A 222 -7.98 1.45 19.96
CA LYS A 222 -6.94 2.30 20.58
C LYS A 222 -5.96 2.86 19.54
N ILE A 223 -5.59 2.07 18.54
CA ILE A 223 -4.70 2.51 17.46
C ILE A 223 -5.40 3.57 16.61
N LEU A 224 -6.67 3.36 16.27
CA LEU A 224 -7.45 4.30 15.47
C LEU A 224 -7.65 5.64 16.18
N ASP A 225 -8.00 5.61 17.46
CA ASP A 225 -8.14 6.81 18.29
C ASP A 225 -6.81 7.60 18.36
N HIS A 226 -5.68 6.90 18.35
CA HIS A 226 -4.36 7.55 18.33
C HIS A 226 -4.01 8.18 16.98
N ILE A 227 -4.41 7.56 15.87
CA ILE A 227 -4.20 8.09 14.52
C ILE A 227 -5.02 9.36 14.29
N ASP A 228 -6.24 9.42 14.83
CA ASP A 228 -7.14 10.56 14.70
C ASP A 228 -6.82 11.70 15.67
N ALA A 229 -6.02 11.43 16.72
CA ALA A 229 -5.61 12.46 17.65
C ALA A 229 -4.80 13.55 16.92
N PRO A 230 -5.15 14.84 17.07
CA PRO A 230 -4.37 15.90 16.47
C PRO A 230 -2.92 15.81 16.95
N ALA A 231 -1.97 15.95 16.03
CA ALA A 231 -0.54 15.93 16.37
C ALA A 231 -0.30 16.93 17.50
N ASN A 232 0.16 16.43 18.65
CA ASN A 232 0.38 17.26 19.84
C ASN A 232 1.50 18.27 19.55
N PRO A 233 1.24 19.59 19.52
CA PRO A 233 2.26 20.59 19.16
C PRO A 233 3.37 20.74 20.20
N SER A 234 3.31 20.00 21.31
CA SER A 234 4.26 20.15 22.43
C SER A 234 5.59 19.39 22.29
N SER A 235 5.82 18.65 21.20
CA SER A 235 7.11 17.95 21.00
C SER A 235 8.18 18.81 20.30
N SER A 236 7.83 19.99 19.75
CA SER A 236 8.76 20.88 19.04
C SER A 236 9.45 21.94 19.92
N ALA A 237 9.21 21.94 21.24
CA ALA A 237 9.73 22.96 22.16
C ALA A 237 10.76 22.43 23.15
N ARG A 238 11.68 21.56 22.71
CA ARG A 238 12.90 21.22 23.46
C ARG A 238 14.02 20.93 22.46
N GLY A 239 14.68 21.97 22.03
CA GLY A 239 15.93 21.95 21.33
C GLY A 239 16.81 23.03 21.88
#